data_544aa3c330fe8e48ecd5f6e2f3f11c8d
#
_entry.id   544aa3c330fe8e48ecd5f6e2f3f11c8d
#
_cell.length_a   1.000
_cell.length_b   1.000
_cell.length_c   1.000
_cell.angle_alpha   90.00
_cell.angle_beta   90.00
_cell.angle_gamma   90.00
#
_symmetry.space_group_name_H-M   'P 1'
#
loop_
_entity.id
_entity.type
_entity.pdbx_description
1 polymer ?
#
loop_
_entity_poly.entity_id
_entity_poly.type
_entity_poly.pdbx_seq_one_letter_code
_entity_poly.pdbx_strand_id
1 'polypeptide(L)'
;WAWGLESDEPAAEQREQAALRIGRRFGVEVVAPPSPTIGQVRLRAPRLQPPAALAAFCTTETHDRAAHSYGKSYRDVVRAFRCEIPNPPDCVAYPRAEAEVTAILQWCSEANVVAVPYGGGSSVVGGVEPPGGDRPVVSIDLRELDRVLEIDETSRAARIQAGVLGPALEDQLRPHGFTLRHFPQSFEWSTLGGWIVTRSGGHYATNHTHIDDFVESVRMVTPKGVWESR
;
A
#
# COMPACT_ATOMS: atom_id res chain seq x y z
N TRP A 1 -8.73 -5.97 -6.48
CA TRP A 1 -8.85 -5.23 -5.22
C TRP A 1 -8.27 -5.98 -4.01
N ALA A 2 -8.05 -7.26 -4.12
CA ALA A 2 -7.49 -8.06 -3.02
C ALA A 2 -5.96 -8.16 -3.11
N TRP A 3 -5.40 -8.88 -4.09
CA TRP A 3 -3.97 -9.08 -4.23
C TRP A 3 -3.60 -9.51 -5.66
N GLY A 4 -2.47 -9.01 -6.17
CA GLY A 4 -1.92 -9.38 -7.47
C GLY A 4 -2.63 -8.72 -8.65
N LEU A 5 -2.28 -9.15 -9.84
CA LEU A 5 -2.88 -8.70 -11.09
C LEU A 5 -4.08 -9.59 -11.45
N GLU A 6 -5.08 -9.02 -12.09
CA GLU A 6 -6.22 -9.80 -12.62
C GLU A 6 -5.78 -10.81 -13.67
N SER A 7 -4.72 -10.50 -14.44
CA SER A 7 -4.12 -11.43 -15.41
C SER A 7 -3.55 -12.71 -14.79
N ASP A 8 -3.22 -12.67 -13.50
CA ASP A 8 -2.59 -13.77 -12.77
C ASP A 8 -3.63 -14.67 -12.09
N GLU A 9 -4.92 -14.38 -12.27
CA GLU A 9 -5.97 -15.19 -11.69
C GLU A 9 -5.95 -16.62 -12.26
N PRO A 10 -5.84 -17.67 -11.40
CA PRO A 10 -5.82 -19.03 -11.87
C PRO A 10 -7.13 -19.42 -12.60
N ALA A 11 -7.02 -20.12 -13.71
CA ALA A 11 -8.18 -20.68 -14.39
C ALA A 11 -8.96 -21.65 -13.48
N ALA A 12 -10.24 -21.87 -13.78
CA ALA A 12 -11.11 -22.74 -12.97
C ALA A 12 -10.51 -24.13 -12.78
N GLU A 13 -9.98 -24.73 -13.86
CA GLU A 13 -9.35 -26.05 -13.81
C GLU A 13 -8.12 -26.08 -12.89
N GLN A 14 -7.32 -25.01 -12.89
CA GLN A 14 -6.13 -24.92 -12.03
C GLN A 14 -6.55 -24.84 -10.54
N ARG A 15 -7.61 -24.10 -10.22
CA ARG A 15 -8.17 -24.03 -8.87
C ARG A 15 -8.71 -25.38 -8.41
N GLU A 16 -9.46 -26.07 -9.26
CA GLU A 16 -10.00 -27.42 -8.97
C GLU A 16 -8.88 -28.43 -8.75
N GLN A 17 -7.86 -28.44 -9.59
CA GLN A 17 -6.70 -29.32 -9.43
C GLN A 17 -5.93 -29.00 -8.12
N ALA A 18 -5.81 -27.73 -7.74
CA ALA A 18 -5.20 -27.34 -6.48
C ALA A 18 -6.04 -27.84 -5.28
N ALA A 19 -7.37 -27.67 -5.35
CA ALA A 19 -8.28 -28.17 -4.32
C ALA A 19 -8.19 -29.69 -4.14
N LEU A 20 -8.16 -30.45 -5.26
CA LEU A 20 -7.99 -31.90 -5.23
C LEU A 20 -6.65 -32.34 -4.62
N ARG A 21 -5.55 -31.64 -4.94
CA ARG A 21 -4.22 -31.93 -4.35
C ARG A 21 -4.21 -31.68 -2.85
N ILE A 22 -4.78 -30.55 -2.42
CA ILE A 22 -4.89 -30.21 -0.99
C ILE A 22 -5.78 -31.22 -0.28
N GLY A 23 -6.95 -31.53 -0.82
CA GLY A 23 -7.87 -32.50 -0.27
C GLY A 23 -7.23 -33.88 -0.06
N ARG A 24 -6.52 -34.40 -1.07
CA ARG A 24 -5.79 -35.66 -0.97
C ARG A 24 -4.69 -35.62 0.10
N ARG A 25 -3.97 -34.51 0.22
CA ARG A 25 -2.88 -34.37 1.18
C ARG A 25 -3.36 -34.36 2.62
N PHE A 26 -4.52 -33.78 2.90
CA PHE A 26 -5.05 -33.62 4.25
C PHE A 26 -6.20 -34.57 4.56
N GLY A 27 -6.63 -35.41 3.63
CA GLY A 27 -7.74 -36.35 3.84
C GLY A 27 -9.10 -35.66 4.02
N VAL A 28 -9.29 -34.49 3.42
CA VAL A 28 -10.52 -33.67 3.52
C VAL A 28 -11.05 -33.32 2.14
N GLU A 29 -12.34 -33.07 2.05
CA GLU A 29 -12.93 -32.49 0.85
C GLU A 29 -12.62 -30.99 0.81
N VAL A 30 -12.06 -30.52 -0.28
CA VAL A 30 -11.76 -29.11 -0.53
C VAL A 30 -12.50 -28.63 -1.76
N VAL A 31 -13.33 -27.61 -1.58
CA VAL A 31 -14.04 -26.94 -2.67
C VAL A 31 -13.23 -25.71 -3.10
N ALA A 32 -13.10 -25.48 -4.40
CA ALA A 32 -12.49 -24.27 -4.97
C ALA A 32 -13.60 -23.31 -5.43
N PRO A 33 -14.06 -22.39 -4.57
CA PRO A 33 -15.05 -21.43 -4.98
C PRO A 33 -14.48 -20.44 -6.02
N PRO A 34 -15.32 -19.86 -6.88
CA PRO A 34 -14.87 -18.80 -7.77
C PRO A 34 -14.39 -17.58 -6.97
N SER A 35 -13.46 -16.82 -7.55
CA SER A 35 -13.00 -15.56 -6.95
C SER A 35 -14.17 -14.57 -6.87
N PRO A 36 -14.31 -13.85 -5.77
CA PRO A 36 -15.36 -12.87 -5.62
C PRO A 36 -15.12 -11.68 -6.56
N THR A 37 -16.21 -11.09 -7.04
CA THR A 37 -16.18 -9.87 -7.85
C THR A 37 -16.44 -8.64 -6.98
N ILE A 38 -16.01 -7.46 -7.44
CA ILE A 38 -16.28 -6.20 -6.74
C ILE A 38 -17.80 -5.95 -6.58
N GLY A 39 -18.61 -6.45 -7.49
CA GLY A 39 -20.08 -6.36 -7.42
C GLY A 39 -20.70 -7.10 -6.22
N GLN A 40 -19.97 -8.03 -5.59
CA GLN A 40 -20.40 -8.75 -4.41
C GLN A 40 -20.00 -8.03 -3.11
N VAL A 41 -19.07 -7.09 -3.18
CA VAL A 41 -18.63 -6.30 -2.02
C VAL A 41 -19.73 -5.35 -1.58
N ARG A 42 -20.03 -5.35 -0.30
CA ARG A 42 -20.99 -4.44 0.34
C ARG A 42 -20.26 -3.62 1.40
N LEU A 43 -20.07 -2.34 1.12
CA LEU A 43 -19.47 -1.41 2.05
C LEU A 43 -20.54 -0.51 2.67
N ARG A 44 -20.33 -0.08 3.90
CA ARG A 44 -21.11 1.04 4.45
C ARG A 44 -20.94 2.28 3.57
N ALA A 45 -21.96 3.12 3.52
CA ALA A 45 -21.84 4.41 2.87
C ALA A 45 -20.68 5.23 3.47
N PRO A 46 -19.97 6.04 2.66
CA PRO A 46 -18.96 6.94 3.18
C PRO A 46 -19.61 7.99 4.10
N ARG A 47 -19.02 8.21 5.27
CA ARG A 47 -19.47 9.21 6.26
C ARG A 47 -18.94 10.62 5.96
N LEU A 48 -18.11 10.74 4.93
CA LEU A 48 -17.36 11.93 4.60
C LEU A 48 -17.31 12.09 3.08
N GLN A 49 -17.39 13.34 2.62
CA GLN A 49 -17.15 13.71 1.22
C GLN A 49 -15.94 14.63 1.17
N PRO A 50 -15.03 14.47 0.21
CA PRO A 50 -13.89 15.37 0.05
C PRO A 50 -14.38 16.78 -0.33
N PRO A 51 -13.72 17.83 0.18
CA PRO A 51 -13.96 19.19 -0.29
C PRO A 51 -13.71 19.34 -1.78
N ALA A 52 -14.40 20.27 -2.44
CA ALA A 52 -14.24 20.50 -3.88
C ALA A 52 -12.77 20.72 -4.31
N ALA A 53 -11.97 21.38 -3.47
CA ALA A 53 -10.55 21.62 -3.72
C ALA A 53 -9.71 20.32 -3.75
N LEU A 54 -10.15 19.24 -3.12
CA LEU A 54 -9.45 17.97 -3.06
C LEU A 54 -10.09 16.90 -3.95
N ALA A 55 -11.24 17.17 -4.55
CA ALA A 55 -12.02 16.19 -5.31
C ALA A 55 -11.26 15.61 -6.51
N ALA A 56 -10.31 16.33 -7.07
CA ALA A 56 -9.53 15.89 -8.24
C ALA A 56 -8.62 14.68 -7.96
N PHE A 57 -8.26 14.44 -6.71
CA PHE A 57 -7.38 13.34 -6.31
C PHE A 57 -7.96 12.53 -5.13
N CYS A 58 -9.25 12.64 -4.87
CA CYS A 58 -9.96 11.87 -3.86
C CYS A 58 -11.11 11.07 -4.48
N THR A 59 -11.34 9.87 -3.98
CA THR A 59 -12.44 9.01 -4.44
C THR A 59 -13.16 8.36 -3.27
N THR A 60 -14.45 8.11 -3.46
CA THR A 60 -15.29 7.32 -2.53
C THR A 60 -15.80 6.04 -3.18
N GLU A 61 -15.26 5.66 -4.32
CA GLU A 61 -15.64 4.49 -5.08
C GLU A 61 -15.42 3.18 -4.30
N THR A 62 -16.34 2.24 -4.50
CA THR A 62 -16.33 0.97 -3.77
C THR A 62 -15.03 0.19 -3.99
N HIS A 63 -14.50 0.16 -5.21
CA HIS A 63 -13.26 -0.55 -5.53
C HIS A 63 -12.08 -0.01 -4.72
N ASP A 64 -11.87 1.31 -4.76
CA ASP A 64 -10.76 1.95 -4.06
C ASP A 64 -10.86 1.76 -2.55
N ARG A 65 -12.03 1.97 -2.00
CA ARG A 65 -12.29 1.78 -0.58
C ARG A 65 -12.07 0.33 -0.13
N ALA A 66 -12.49 -0.65 -0.93
CA ALA A 66 -12.26 -2.06 -0.67
C ALA A 66 -10.77 -2.40 -0.72
N ALA A 67 -10.05 -1.91 -1.73
CA ALA A 67 -8.62 -2.16 -1.91
C ALA A 67 -7.75 -1.58 -0.78
N HIS A 68 -8.22 -0.50 -0.13
CA HIS A 68 -7.51 0.19 0.97
C HIS A 68 -8.04 -0.17 2.36
N SER A 69 -8.79 -1.26 2.49
CA SER A 69 -9.42 -1.64 3.77
C SER A 69 -8.52 -2.44 4.70
N TYR A 70 -7.50 -3.10 4.18
CA TYR A 70 -6.51 -3.83 4.98
C TYR A 70 -5.25 -4.17 4.19
N GLY A 71 -4.28 -4.78 4.89
CA GLY A 71 -3.06 -5.26 4.28
C GLY A 71 -3.21 -6.59 3.56
N LYS A 72 -2.15 -7.39 3.58
CA LYS A 72 -2.05 -8.65 2.81
C LYS A 72 -1.58 -9.82 3.69
N SER A 73 -1.96 -9.83 4.98
CA SER A 73 -1.80 -11.04 5.79
C SER A 73 -2.70 -12.15 5.24
N TYR A 74 -2.42 -13.40 5.58
CA TYR A 74 -3.29 -14.51 5.22
C TYR A 74 -4.74 -14.28 5.69
N ARG A 75 -4.91 -13.72 6.90
CA ARG A 75 -6.22 -13.33 7.41
C ARG A 75 -6.89 -12.30 6.51
N ASP A 76 -6.15 -11.31 6.01
CA ASP A 76 -6.69 -10.26 5.16
C ASP A 76 -7.13 -10.82 3.81
N VAL A 77 -6.32 -11.72 3.23
CA VAL A 77 -6.68 -12.43 1.99
C VAL A 77 -7.97 -13.24 2.16
N VAL A 78 -8.11 -13.96 3.28
CA VAL A 78 -9.34 -14.73 3.58
C VAL A 78 -10.55 -13.80 3.73
N ARG A 79 -10.43 -12.68 4.44
CA ARG A 79 -11.50 -11.68 4.60
C ARG A 79 -11.89 -11.08 3.24
N ALA A 80 -10.89 -10.72 2.43
CA ALA A 80 -11.11 -10.19 1.09
C ALA A 80 -11.87 -11.20 0.21
N PHE A 81 -11.46 -12.46 0.24
CA PHE A 81 -12.10 -13.55 -0.49
C PHE A 81 -13.55 -13.79 -0.05
N ARG A 82 -13.88 -13.49 1.19
CA ARG A 82 -15.25 -13.56 1.75
C ARG A 82 -16.03 -12.26 1.61
N CYS A 83 -15.47 -11.22 1.01
CA CYS A 83 -16.04 -9.87 0.96
C CYS A 83 -16.35 -9.29 2.38
N GLU A 84 -15.60 -9.70 3.40
CA GLU A 84 -15.78 -9.27 4.79
C GLU A 84 -14.95 -8.00 5.04
N ILE A 85 -15.54 -6.82 4.80
CA ILE A 85 -14.87 -5.52 4.93
C ILE A 85 -15.60 -4.66 5.97
N PRO A 86 -15.35 -4.88 7.28
CA PRO A 86 -16.10 -4.20 8.34
C PRO A 86 -15.75 -2.71 8.46
N ASN A 87 -14.50 -2.34 8.20
CA ASN A 87 -13.98 -0.98 8.41
C ASN A 87 -13.36 -0.41 7.13
N PRO A 88 -14.15 -0.19 6.05
CA PRO A 88 -13.59 0.48 4.87
C PRO A 88 -13.25 1.93 5.17
N PRO A 89 -12.20 2.52 4.55
CA PRO A 89 -12.00 3.96 4.61
C PRO A 89 -13.22 4.67 4.01
N ASP A 90 -13.48 5.89 4.45
CA ASP A 90 -14.57 6.69 3.91
C ASP A 90 -14.19 7.33 2.57
N CYS A 91 -12.91 7.64 2.42
CA CYS A 91 -12.34 8.22 1.21
C CYS A 91 -10.92 7.68 1.01
N VAL A 92 -10.49 7.58 -0.24
CA VAL A 92 -9.10 7.32 -0.62
C VAL A 92 -8.59 8.53 -1.37
N ALA A 93 -7.40 9.00 -1.00
CA ALA A 93 -6.74 10.13 -1.63
C ALA A 93 -5.44 9.70 -2.31
N TYR A 94 -5.20 10.19 -3.52
CA TYR A 94 -4.03 9.90 -4.36
C TYR A 94 -3.24 11.19 -4.66
N PRO A 95 -2.51 11.75 -3.68
CA PRO A 95 -1.74 12.96 -3.88
C PRO A 95 -0.57 12.74 -4.84
N ARG A 96 -0.33 13.72 -5.72
CA ARG A 96 0.76 13.74 -6.71
C ARG A 96 1.88 14.71 -6.35
N ALA A 97 1.66 15.52 -5.32
CA ALA A 97 2.60 16.51 -4.85
C ALA A 97 2.56 16.64 -3.32
N GLU A 98 3.67 17.07 -2.72
CA GLU A 98 3.77 17.33 -1.28
C GLU A 98 2.70 18.33 -0.78
N ALA A 99 2.39 19.34 -1.59
CA ALA A 99 1.35 20.32 -1.26
C ALA A 99 -0.04 19.68 -1.12
N GLU A 100 -0.35 18.66 -1.94
CA GLU A 100 -1.61 17.92 -1.86
C GLU A 100 -1.65 17.04 -0.60
N VAL A 101 -0.53 16.41 -0.21
CA VAL A 101 -0.42 15.69 1.06
C VAL A 101 -0.70 16.63 2.22
N THR A 102 -0.09 17.82 2.20
CA THR A 102 -0.30 18.86 3.22
C THR A 102 -1.77 19.27 3.32
N ALA A 103 -2.41 19.52 2.17
CA ALA A 103 -3.83 19.90 2.12
C ALA A 103 -4.75 18.79 2.65
N ILE A 104 -4.47 17.52 2.33
CA ILE A 104 -5.22 16.38 2.87
C ILE A 104 -5.06 16.29 4.39
N LEU A 105 -3.85 16.41 4.92
CA LEU A 105 -3.59 16.32 6.34
C LEU A 105 -4.24 17.48 7.11
N GLN A 106 -4.23 18.68 6.52
CA GLN A 106 -4.94 19.83 7.08
C GLN A 106 -6.45 19.59 7.14
N TRP A 107 -7.05 19.15 6.03
CA TRP A 107 -8.46 18.77 6.00
C TRP A 107 -8.81 17.71 7.04
N CYS A 108 -8.00 16.64 7.13
CA CYS A 108 -8.21 15.60 8.14
C CYS A 108 -8.16 16.15 9.56
N SER A 109 -7.24 17.07 9.83
CA SER A 109 -7.11 17.71 11.14
C SER A 109 -8.32 18.60 11.48
N GLU A 110 -8.76 19.44 10.54
CA GLU A 110 -9.90 20.35 10.71
C GLU A 110 -11.22 19.61 10.86
N ALA A 111 -11.42 18.52 10.12
CA ALA A 111 -12.64 17.72 10.12
C ALA A 111 -12.63 16.56 11.15
N ASN A 112 -11.60 16.46 12.00
CA ASN A 112 -11.43 15.37 12.98
C ASN A 112 -11.48 13.97 12.31
N VAL A 113 -10.81 13.82 11.18
CA VAL A 113 -10.75 12.60 10.38
C VAL A 113 -9.47 11.83 10.71
N VAL A 114 -9.51 10.52 10.71
CA VAL A 114 -8.32 9.66 10.82
C VAL A 114 -7.64 9.60 9.47
N ALA A 115 -6.36 9.95 9.40
CA ALA A 115 -5.53 9.77 8.21
C ALA A 115 -4.71 8.49 8.35
N VAL A 116 -4.78 7.60 7.35
CA VAL A 116 -4.00 6.37 7.28
C VAL A 116 -3.07 6.44 6.07
N PRO A 117 -1.75 6.60 6.25
CA PRO A 117 -0.80 6.52 5.15
C PRO A 117 -0.81 5.13 4.51
N TYR A 118 -0.78 5.08 3.19
CA TYR A 118 -0.83 3.86 2.41
C TYR A 118 0.24 3.90 1.32
N GLY A 119 1.04 2.86 1.21
CA GLY A 119 1.98 2.63 0.12
C GLY A 119 1.46 1.53 -0.80
N GLY A 120 2.19 0.43 -0.92
CA GLY A 120 1.71 -0.74 -1.69
C GLY A 120 0.67 -1.60 -0.98
N GLY A 121 0.30 -1.30 0.26
CA GLY A 121 -0.69 -2.06 1.03
C GLY A 121 -0.24 -3.47 1.42
N SER A 122 1.03 -3.78 1.30
CA SER A 122 1.59 -5.13 1.54
C SER A 122 1.78 -5.49 3.02
N SER A 123 1.34 -4.63 3.95
CA SER A 123 1.41 -4.89 5.40
C SER A 123 0.76 -6.22 5.77
N VAL A 124 1.45 -7.01 6.59
CA VAL A 124 0.92 -8.27 7.17
C VAL A 124 0.59 -8.16 8.66
N VAL A 125 0.75 -6.98 9.24
CA VAL A 125 0.52 -6.68 10.66
C VAL A 125 -0.61 -5.69 10.91
N GLY A 126 -1.42 -5.40 9.89
CA GLY A 126 -2.57 -4.50 10.01
C GLY A 126 -2.23 -3.01 10.01
N GLY A 127 -1.01 -2.61 9.65
CA GLY A 127 -0.56 -1.21 9.70
C GLY A 127 -1.32 -0.24 8.80
N VAL A 128 -2.04 -0.72 7.81
CA VAL A 128 -2.84 0.08 6.86
C VAL A 128 -4.35 -0.14 7.04
N GLU A 129 -4.77 -0.98 7.98
CA GLU A 129 -6.20 -1.23 8.23
C GLU A 129 -6.82 -0.02 8.93
N PRO A 130 -7.90 0.57 8.39
CA PRO A 130 -8.63 1.64 9.04
C PRO A 130 -9.12 1.21 10.43
N PRO A 131 -8.92 2.01 11.47
CA PRO A 131 -9.45 1.71 12.79
C PRO A 131 -10.98 1.70 12.76
N GLY A 132 -11.59 0.83 13.55
CA GLY A 132 -13.02 0.89 13.83
C GLY A 132 -13.38 2.15 14.62
N GLY A 133 -14.68 2.41 14.76
CA GLY A 133 -15.22 3.52 15.55
C GLY A 133 -15.92 4.58 14.70
N ASP A 134 -16.27 5.70 15.34
CA ASP A 134 -17.18 6.70 14.77
C ASP A 134 -16.50 7.75 13.90
N ARG A 135 -15.19 7.93 14.04
CA ARG A 135 -14.45 8.91 13.22
C ARG A 135 -14.35 8.43 11.78
N PRO A 136 -14.59 9.31 10.80
CA PRO A 136 -14.30 9.01 9.41
C PRO A 136 -12.81 8.74 9.19
N VAL A 137 -12.49 8.00 8.13
CA VAL A 137 -11.11 7.61 7.79
C VAL A 137 -10.81 7.96 6.35
N VAL A 138 -9.69 8.60 6.11
CA VAL A 138 -9.09 8.80 4.78
C VAL A 138 -7.83 7.95 4.67
N SER A 139 -7.77 7.08 3.68
CA SER A 139 -6.54 6.39 3.28
C SER A 139 -5.79 7.26 2.29
N ILE A 140 -4.53 7.54 2.54
CA ILE A 140 -3.69 8.42 1.71
C ILE A 140 -2.69 7.54 0.97
N ASP A 141 -3.01 7.23 -0.28
CA ASP A 141 -2.17 6.40 -1.15
C ASP A 141 -1.07 7.26 -1.80
N LEU A 142 0.16 7.00 -1.42
CA LEU A 142 1.32 7.79 -1.83
C LEU A 142 1.97 7.31 -3.13
N ARG A 143 1.42 6.29 -3.82
CA ARG A 143 2.06 5.68 -4.99
C ARG A 143 2.22 6.59 -6.21
N GLU A 144 1.48 7.69 -6.28
CA GLU A 144 1.68 8.74 -7.31
C GLU A 144 2.93 9.62 -7.02
N LEU A 145 3.53 9.52 -5.83
CA LEU A 145 4.81 10.13 -5.48
C LEU A 145 5.93 9.12 -5.72
N ASP A 146 6.29 8.86 -6.96
CA ASP A 146 7.03 7.68 -7.43
C ASP A 146 8.38 7.99 -8.10
N ARG A 147 8.91 9.20 -7.94
CA ARG A 147 10.10 9.66 -8.70
C ARG A 147 11.38 9.62 -7.88
N VAL A 148 12.48 9.28 -8.57
CA VAL A 148 13.83 9.66 -8.17
C VAL A 148 14.02 11.12 -8.61
N LEU A 149 14.18 12.01 -7.63
CA LEU A 149 14.23 13.46 -7.86
C LEU A 149 15.66 13.95 -8.17
N GLU A 150 16.65 13.31 -7.58
CA GLU A 150 18.05 13.69 -7.67
C GLU A 150 18.93 12.48 -7.41
N ILE A 151 20.04 12.39 -8.13
CA ILE A 151 21.11 11.41 -7.90
C ILE A 151 22.44 12.17 -7.75
N ASP A 152 23.07 12.04 -6.58
CA ASP A 152 24.43 12.49 -6.35
C ASP A 152 25.39 11.31 -6.57
N GLU A 153 26.05 11.31 -7.72
CA GLU A 153 26.99 10.26 -8.11
C GLU A 153 28.25 10.24 -7.23
N THR A 154 28.62 11.38 -6.65
CA THR A 154 29.82 11.51 -5.81
C THR A 154 29.62 10.82 -4.45
N SER A 155 28.53 11.15 -3.77
CA SER A 155 28.18 10.53 -2.49
C SER A 155 27.40 9.23 -2.65
N ARG A 156 27.01 8.87 -3.88
CA ARG A 156 26.16 7.71 -4.20
C ARG A 156 24.85 7.72 -3.42
N ALA A 157 24.27 8.90 -3.32
CA ALA A 157 23.00 9.12 -2.66
C ALA A 157 21.93 9.56 -3.67
N ALA A 158 20.68 9.28 -3.38
CA ALA A 158 19.56 9.72 -4.21
C ALA A 158 18.41 10.26 -3.35
N ARG A 159 17.78 11.33 -3.84
CA ARG A 159 16.56 11.88 -3.27
C ARG A 159 15.37 11.26 -3.97
N ILE A 160 14.57 10.52 -3.24
CA ILE A 160 13.55 9.64 -3.80
C ILE A 160 12.21 9.89 -3.10
N GLN A 161 11.13 9.92 -3.86
CA GLN A 161 9.79 10.01 -3.33
C GLN A 161 9.36 8.67 -2.67
N ALA A 162 8.58 8.76 -1.61
CA ALA A 162 8.26 7.64 -0.74
C ALA A 162 7.32 6.58 -1.36
N GLY A 163 6.56 6.96 -2.39
CA GLY A 163 5.56 6.12 -3.05
C GLY A 163 6.10 5.21 -4.15
N VAL A 164 7.38 5.33 -4.51
CA VAL A 164 7.95 4.52 -5.59
C VAL A 164 7.98 3.04 -5.19
N LEU A 165 7.49 2.18 -6.09
CA LEU A 165 7.55 0.71 -5.96
C LEU A 165 8.95 0.20 -6.32
N GLY A 166 9.34 -0.96 -5.76
CA GLY A 166 10.65 -1.55 -5.96
C GLY A 166 11.12 -1.64 -7.42
N PRO A 167 10.36 -2.26 -8.33
CA PRO A 167 10.75 -2.34 -9.74
C PRO A 167 10.95 -0.97 -10.40
N ALA A 168 10.01 -0.04 -10.17
CA ALA A 168 10.08 1.31 -10.73
C ALA A 168 11.26 2.12 -10.18
N LEU A 169 11.63 1.90 -8.92
CA LEU A 169 12.82 2.48 -8.31
C LEU A 169 14.11 1.99 -9.00
N GLU A 170 14.26 0.67 -9.13
CA GLU A 170 15.43 0.08 -9.80
C GLU A 170 15.52 0.48 -11.27
N ASP A 171 14.38 0.59 -11.98
CA ASP A 171 14.34 1.04 -13.37
C ASP A 171 14.77 2.50 -13.53
N GLN A 172 14.50 3.36 -12.55
CA GLN A 172 14.96 4.75 -12.55
C GLN A 172 16.46 4.88 -12.18
N LEU A 173 17.00 4.00 -11.36
CA LEU A 173 18.42 4.04 -10.95
C LEU A 173 19.35 3.38 -11.98
N ARG A 174 18.90 2.33 -12.65
CA ARG A 174 19.71 1.51 -13.59
C ARG A 174 20.36 2.29 -14.73
N PRO A 175 19.71 3.28 -15.39
CA PRO A 175 20.34 4.09 -16.44
C PRO A 175 21.57 4.89 -15.95
N HIS A 176 21.64 5.18 -14.66
CA HIS A 176 22.76 5.86 -14.01
C HIS A 176 23.82 4.90 -13.45
N GLY A 177 23.68 3.59 -13.66
CA GLY A 177 24.60 2.57 -13.17
C GLY A 177 24.45 2.26 -11.68
N PHE A 178 23.33 2.62 -11.06
CA PHE A 178 23.07 2.41 -9.63
C PHE A 178 21.94 1.40 -9.39
N THR A 179 21.91 0.89 -8.17
CA THR A 179 20.86 0.04 -7.59
C THR A 179 20.76 0.33 -6.10
N LEU A 180 19.55 0.34 -5.53
CA LEU A 180 19.39 0.40 -4.08
C LEU A 180 19.77 -0.92 -3.42
N ARG A 181 19.60 -2.04 -4.12
CA ARG A 181 19.90 -3.39 -3.65
C ARG A 181 19.12 -3.79 -2.38
N HIS A 182 17.93 -3.25 -2.21
CA HIS A 182 17.02 -3.64 -1.14
C HIS A 182 15.84 -4.40 -1.73
N PHE A 183 15.75 -5.71 -1.46
CA PHE A 183 14.76 -6.62 -2.06
C PHE A 183 13.95 -7.30 -0.96
N PRO A 184 12.94 -6.64 -0.38
CA PRO A 184 12.02 -7.29 0.55
C PRO A 184 11.16 -8.31 -0.19
N GLN A 185 10.52 -9.23 0.54
CA GLN A 185 9.67 -10.27 -0.06
C GLN A 185 8.53 -9.68 -0.91
N SER A 186 8.01 -8.52 -0.53
CA SER A 186 6.97 -7.78 -1.26
C SER A 186 7.51 -6.74 -2.24
N PHE A 187 8.73 -6.91 -2.76
CA PHE A 187 9.45 -5.92 -3.58
C PHE A 187 8.60 -5.31 -4.68
N GLU A 188 7.85 -6.13 -5.42
CA GLU A 188 7.02 -5.68 -6.54
C GLU A 188 5.79 -4.86 -6.10
N TRP A 189 5.36 -5.01 -4.85
CA TRP A 189 4.09 -4.48 -4.34
C TRP A 189 4.26 -3.55 -3.14
N SER A 190 5.47 -3.18 -2.78
CA SER A 190 5.76 -2.32 -1.64
C SER A 190 6.58 -1.11 -2.04
N THR A 191 6.43 -0.04 -1.29
CA THR A 191 7.03 1.25 -1.58
C THR A 191 8.22 1.55 -0.69
N LEU A 192 9.14 2.39 -1.17
CA LEU A 192 10.30 2.85 -0.40
C LEU A 192 9.89 3.43 0.96
N GLY A 193 8.88 4.31 1.00
CA GLY A 193 8.38 4.87 2.26
C GLY A 193 7.85 3.81 3.21
N GLY A 194 7.15 2.81 2.67
CA GLY A 194 6.69 1.65 3.44
C GLY A 194 7.85 0.86 4.04
N TRP A 195 8.93 0.65 3.29
CA TRP A 195 10.13 -0.03 3.79
C TRP A 195 10.77 0.74 4.96
N ILE A 196 10.91 2.06 4.81
CA ILE A 196 11.54 2.92 5.82
C ILE A 196 10.74 2.92 7.13
N VAL A 197 9.43 3.17 7.06
CA VAL A 197 8.60 3.27 8.28
C VAL A 197 8.42 1.95 9.02
N THR A 198 8.59 0.81 8.33
CA THR A 198 8.51 -0.53 8.94
C THR A 198 9.87 -1.14 9.23
N ARG A 199 10.98 -0.44 8.93
CA ARG A 199 12.35 -0.96 9.03
C ARG A 199 12.51 -2.30 8.32
N SER A 200 12.10 -2.33 7.07
CA SER A 200 12.10 -3.54 6.25
C SER A 200 13.50 -4.16 6.15
N GLY A 201 13.58 -5.48 6.34
CA GLY A 201 14.74 -6.29 5.96
C GLY A 201 14.55 -6.85 4.54
N GLY A 202 15.63 -6.91 3.75
CA GLY A 202 15.62 -7.54 2.43
C GLY A 202 16.00 -9.01 2.49
N HIS A 203 15.83 -9.75 1.39
CA HIS A 203 16.28 -11.15 1.27
C HIS A 203 17.78 -11.33 1.49
N TYR A 204 18.55 -10.28 1.27
CA TYR A 204 20.00 -10.28 1.49
C TYR A 204 20.41 -9.65 2.82
N ALA A 205 19.46 -9.52 3.79
CA ALA A 205 19.67 -8.89 5.10
C ALA A 205 20.58 -9.71 6.06
N THR A 206 21.50 -10.48 5.53
CA THR A 206 22.47 -11.25 6.32
C THR A 206 23.66 -10.42 6.76
N ASN A 207 23.80 -9.18 6.16
CA ASN A 207 24.92 -8.30 6.46
C ASN A 207 24.58 -6.87 6.14
N HIS A 208 24.45 -5.84 6.48
CA HIS A 208 24.20 -4.45 6.05
C HIS A 208 23.09 -4.27 5.03
N THR A 209 21.88 -4.76 5.27
CA THR A 209 20.80 -4.67 4.29
C THR A 209 19.42 -4.43 4.88
N HIS A 210 19.30 -3.95 6.11
CA HIS A 210 18.10 -3.30 6.57
C HIS A 210 18.00 -1.93 5.90
N ILE A 211 16.79 -1.50 5.59
CA ILE A 211 16.58 -0.24 4.86
C ILE A 211 17.14 0.98 5.58
N ASP A 212 17.16 0.97 6.89
CA ASP A 212 17.71 2.04 7.72
C ASP A 212 19.24 2.21 7.57
N ASP A 213 19.97 1.18 7.14
CA ASP A 213 21.39 1.28 6.81
C ASP A 213 21.65 2.12 5.54
N PHE A 214 20.62 2.27 4.68
CA PHE A 214 20.69 3.02 3.42
C PHE A 214 20.12 4.43 3.53
N VAL A 215 19.47 4.78 4.65
CA VAL A 215 18.78 6.06 4.81
C VAL A 215 19.72 7.12 5.39
N GLU A 216 20.08 8.11 4.58
CA GLU A 216 20.87 9.26 5.01
C GLU A 216 20.02 10.32 5.72
N SER A 217 18.82 10.57 5.19
CA SER A 217 17.90 11.59 5.67
C SER A 217 16.47 11.27 5.28
N VAL A 218 15.52 11.77 6.05
CA VAL A 218 14.08 11.70 5.71
C VAL A 218 13.45 13.08 5.78
N ARG A 219 12.58 13.36 4.82
CA ARG A 219 11.67 14.48 4.82
C ARG A 219 10.25 13.97 5.02
N MET A 220 9.56 14.46 6.03
CA MET A 220 8.25 13.99 6.44
C MET A 220 7.25 15.15 6.52
N VAL A 221 6.11 14.98 5.83
CA VAL A 221 4.97 15.90 5.94
C VAL A 221 4.09 15.44 7.09
N THR A 222 3.82 16.35 8.03
CA THR A 222 3.01 16.06 9.20
C THR A 222 1.89 17.11 9.37
N PRO A 223 0.85 16.85 10.17
CA PRO A 223 -0.17 17.85 10.49
C PRO A 223 0.38 19.14 11.16
N LYS A 224 1.59 19.09 11.69
CA LYS A 224 2.28 20.22 12.32
C LYS A 224 3.26 20.94 11.40
N GLY A 225 3.39 20.48 10.16
CA GLY A 225 4.33 20.99 9.18
C GLY A 225 5.32 19.95 8.69
N VAL A 226 6.28 20.39 7.90
CA VAL A 226 7.34 19.55 7.35
C VAL A 226 8.46 19.40 8.38
N TRP A 227 8.94 18.18 8.53
CA TRP A 227 10.10 17.85 9.34
C TRP A 227 11.18 17.19 8.45
N GLU A 228 12.42 17.57 8.66
CA GLU A 228 13.58 16.96 8.01
C GLU A 228 14.60 16.54 9.06
N SER A 229 15.21 15.37 8.87
CA SER A 229 16.20 14.85 9.82
C SER A 229 17.58 15.50 9.67
N ARG A 230 17.88 16.13 8.53
CA ARG A 230 19.10 16.90 8.22
C ARG A 230 18.77 18.03 7.23
#